data_506bab14b4ef997a17f32fecee6b9203
#
_entry.id   506bab14b4ef997a17f32fecee6b9203
#
_cell.length_a   1.000
_cell.length_b   1.000
_cell.length_c   1.000
_cell.angle_alpha   90.00
_cell.angle_beta   90.00
_cell.angle_gamma   90.00
#
_symmetry.space_group_name_H-M   'P 1'
#
loop_
_entity.id
_entity.type
_entity.pdbx_description
1 polymer ?
#
loop_
_entity_poly.entity_id
_entity_poly.type
_entity_poly.pdbx_seq_one_letter_code
_entity_poly.pdbx_strand_id
1 'polypeptide(L)'
;KRIKPLRTAINVSGAWFRSTYTNSLPTFRTVSEVVNDVSISDRYVGLYDWNDGNTYQQFNTNLMLDTQIPEWGLIFSTSVQCMWFTSKQTKYKEGVPMAYLSAEDGQLHPYTDVSREDLYLQHLIIPFSSGMFDKYTVPMAFYVNLKATKKIGKYMSLSFFANRLLDYTPDFTSNGQTIRRNVNPYFGMELNFTL
;
A
#
# COMPACT_ATOMS: atom_id res chain seq x y z
N LYS A 1 -6.90 4.67 29.46
CA LYS A 1 -7.44 5.29 30.70
C LYS A 1 -8.82 4.70 31.00
N ARG A 2 -9.14 4.45 32.29
CA ARG A 2 -10.45 3.96 32.72
C ARG A 2 -11.28 5.09 33.31
N ILE A 3 -12.50 5.29 32.82
CA ILE A 3 -13.45 6.24 33.35
C ILE A 3 -14.37 5.48 34.35
N LYS A 4 -14.08 5.60 35.63
CA LYS A 4 -14.78 4.82 36.68
C LYS A 4 -16.32 4.98 36.69
N PRO A 5 -16.90 6.19 36.59
CA PRO A 5 -18.35 6.34 36.58
C PRO A 5 -19.06 5.66 35.43
N LEU A 6 -18.41 5.63 34.25
CA LEU A 6 -18.96 4.97 33.06
C LEU A 6 -18.53 3.50 32.92
N ARG A 7 -17.67 3.01 33.83
CA ARG A 7 -17.09 1.65 33.77
C ARG A 7 -16.47 1.35 32.40
N THR A 8 -15.97 2.38 31.73
CA THR A 8 -15.43 2.32 30.38
C THR A 8 -13.92 2.47 30.41
N ALA A 9 -13.22 1.55 29.75
CA ALA A 9 -11.81 1.67 29.42
C ALA A 9 -11.68 2.30 28.05
N ILE A 10 -10.80 3.30 27.92
CA ILE A 10 -10.49 3.98 26.67
C ILE A 10 -9.04 3.68 26.32
N ASN A 11 -8.83 3.10 25.14
CA ASN A 11 -7.53 2.90 24.54
C ASN A 11 -7.45 3.69 23.24
N VAL A 12 -6.42 4.49 23.09
CA VAL A 12 -6.10 5.23 21.86
C VAL A 12 -4.72 4.83 21.44
N SER A 13 -4.55 4.48 20.19
CA SER A 13 -3.27 4.21 19.58
C SER A 13 -3.19 4.87 18.22
N GLY A 14 -1.98 5.16 17.79
CA GLY A 14 -1.69 5.70 16.49
C GLY A 14 -0.34 5.22 16.00
N ALA A 15 -0.21 5.05 14.71
CA ALA A 15 1.03 4.67 14.07
C ALA A 15 1.24 5.50 12.81
N TRP A 16 2.38 6.15 12.73
CA TRP A 16 2.87 6.78 11.52
C TRP A 16 4.04 5.98 10.99
N PHE A 17 3.93 5.56 9.76
CA PHE A 17 4.96 4.81 9.06
C PHE A 17 5.44 5.60 7.85
N ARG A 18 6.75 5.70 7.69
CA ARG A 18 7.38 6.22 6.49
C ARG A 18 8.53 5.31 6.11
N SER A 19 8.56 4.89 4.87
CA SER A 19 9.64 4.11 4.28
C SER A 19 10.11 4.77 3.00
N THR A 20 11.41 4.76 2.78
CA THR A 20 12.02 5.13 1.51
C THR A 20 12.85 3.94 1.06
N TYR A 21 12.53 3.42 -0.11
CA TYR A 21 13.30 2.38 -0.75
C TYR A 21 14.30 3.01 -1.71
N THR A 22 15.56 2.66 -1.57
CA THR A 22 16.64 3.05 -2.47
C THR A 22 17.38 1.81 -2.94
N ASN A 23 17.69 1.75 -4.24
CA ASN A 23 18.53 0.70 -4.80
C ASN A 23 19.83 1.36 -5.32
N SER A 24 20.94 0.97 -4.76
CA SER A 24 22.25 1.51 -5.12
C SER A 24 22.90 0.83 -6.33
N LEU A 25 22.32 -0.27 -6.80
CA LEU A 25 22.89 -1.05 -7.90
C LEU A 25 22.10 -0.80 -9.19
N PRO A 26 22.80 -0.49 -10.31
CA PRO A 26 22.18 -0.46 -11.63
C PRO A 26 21.62 -1.83 -12.01
N THR A 27 20.60 -1.82 -12.86
CA THR A 27 19.89 -3.04 -13.27
C THR A 27 19.97 -3.19 -14.79
N PHE A 28 20.36 -4.38 -15.24
CA PHE A 28 20.27 -4.74 -16.65
C PHE A 28 18.84 -5.01 -17.08
N ARG A 29 18.46 -4.52 -18.25
CA ARG A 29 17.17 -4.81 -18.89
C ARG A 29 17.30 -5.00 -20.37
N THR A 30 16.55 -5.95 -20.88
CA THR A 30 16.31 -6.17 -22.30
C THR A 30 15.08 -5.40 -22.76
N VAL A 31 15.08 -4.94 -23.99
CA VAL A 31 13.95 -4.33 -24.69
C VAL A 31 13.49 -5.28 -25.78
N SER A 32 12.24 -5.75 -25.70
CA SER A 32 11.65 -6.69 -26.65
C SER A 32 11.04 -5.95 -27.84
N GLU A 33 11.90 -5.32 -28.64
CA GLU A 33 11.52 -4.65 -29.89
C GLU A 33 12.27 -5.26 -31.05
N VAL A 34 11.68 -5.22 -32.25
CA VAL A 34 12.26 -5.66 -33.48
C VAL A 34 12.31 -4.48 -34.44
N VAL A 35 13.49 -4.12 -34.92
CA VAL A 35 13.73 -3.01 -35.81
C VAL A 35 14.43 -3.54 -37.08
N ASN A 36 13.84 -3.36 -38.27
CA ASN A 36 14.36 -3.88 -39.51
C ASN A 36 14.76 -5.37 -39.45
N ASP A 37 13.85 -6.20 -38.93
CA ASP A 37 14.06 -7.65 -38.74
C ASP A 37 15.16 -8.02 -37.73
N VAL A 38 15.65 -7.05 -36.94
CA VAL A 38 16.68 -7.25 -35.92
C VAL A 38 16.04 -7.12 -34.54
N SER A 39 16.14 -8.17 -33.73
CA SER A 39 15.75 -8.14 -32.32
C SER A 39 16.75 -7.29 -31.52
N ILE A 40 16.28 -6.25 -30.86
CA ILE A 40 17.10 -5.40 -29.99
C ILE A 40 17.68 -6.18 -28.83
N SER A 41 16.87 -7.05 -28.19
CA SER A 41 17.29 -7.87 -27.04
C SER A 41 18.42 -8.85 -27.37
N ASP A 42 18.56 -9.25 -28.63
CA ASP A 42 19.61 -10.17 -29.07
C ASP A 42 20.97 -9.47 -29.32
N ARG A 43 20.93 -8.15 -29.46
CA ARG A 43 22.11 -7.34 -29.72
C ARG A 43 22.55 -6.51 -28.52
N TYR A 44 21.58 -5.97 -27.76
CA TYR A 44 21.90 -4.98 -26.74
C TYR A 44 21.09 -5.23 -25.47
N VAL A 45 21.76 -5.05 -24.32
CA VAL A 45 21.12 -5.05 -23.00
C VAL A 45 21.46 -3.74 -22.32
N GLY A 46 20.44 -2.94 -22.01
CA GLY A 46 20.62 -1.65 -21.34
C GLY A 46 20.90 -1.81 -19.85
N LEU A 47 21.80 -0.99 -19.32
CA LEU A 47 22.08 -0.85 -17.88
C LEU A 47 21.47 0.45 -17.37
N TYR A 48 20.55 0.38 -16.39
CA TYR A 48 19.78 1.52 -15.91
C TYR A 48 20.00 1.74 -14.42
N ASP A 49 20.12 3.00 -14.04
CA ASP A 49 20.08 3.44 -12.66
C ASP A 49 18.64 3.75 -12.27
N TRP A 50 17.87 2.74 -11.92
CA TRP A 50 16.48 2.90 -11.55
C TRP A 50 16.04 2.00 -10.40
N ASN A 51 14.75 2.08 -10.01
CA ASN A 51 14.17 1.51 -8.79
C ASN A 51 14.63 2.18 -7.50
N ASP A 52 15.04 3.44 -7.59
CA ASP A 52 15.51 4.20 -6.46
C ASP A 52 14.48 5.25 -6.04
N GLY A 53 14.36 5.50 -4.72
CA GLY A 53 13.59 6.62 -4.22
C GLY A 53 12.07 6.42 -4.18
N ASN A 54 11.56 5.19 -4.07
CA ASN A 54 10.16 4.96 -3.73
C ASN A 54 9.89 5.34 -2.29
N THR A 55 8.99 6.30 -2.06
CA THR A 55 8.56 6.70 -0.73
C THR A 55 7.14 6.20 -0.47
N TYR A 56 6.95 5.55 0.67
CA TYR A 56 5.64 5.14 1.17
C TYR A 56 5.40 5.77 2.53
N GLN A 57 4.21 6.30 2.75
CA GLN A 57 3.79 6.86 4.03
C GLN A 57 2.38 6.44 4.35
N GLN A 58 2.13 6.18 5.62
CA GLN A 58 0.80 5.85 6.13
C GLN A 58 0.65 6.37 7.56
N PHE A 59 -0.52 6.91 7.87
CA PHE A 59 -0.89 7.30 9.22
C PHE A 59 -2.25 6.71 9.59
N ASN A 60 -2.26 5.95 10.68
CA ASN A 60 -3.46 5.30 11.21
C ASN A 60 -3.64 5.65 12.68
N THR A 61 -4.90 5.72 13.10
CA THR A 61 -5.27 5.79 14.52
C THR A 61 -6.37 4.80 14.84
N ASN A 62 -6.37 4.28 16.06
CA ASN A 62 -7.40 3.41 16.59
C ASN A 62 -7.89 3.95 17.93
N LEU A 63 -9.21 3.98 18.10
CA LEU A 63 -9.88 4.22 19.35
C LEU A 63 -10.65 2.95 19.75
N MET A 64 -10.41 2.44 20.94
CA MET A 64 -11.18 1.32 21.51
C MET A 64 -11.82 1.74 22.81
N LEU A 65 -13.11 1.45 22.95
CA LEU A 65 -13.92 1.71 24.11
C LEU A 65 -14.50 0.38 24.60
N ASP A 66 -14.15 -0.02 25.83
CA ASP A 66 -14.69 -1.23 26.48
C ASP A 66 -15.51 -0.83 27.70
N THR A 67 -16.81 -0.96 27.60
CA THR A 67 -17.77 -0.66 28.67
C THR A 67 -18.27 -1.96 29.30
N GLN A 68 -18.12 -2.08 30.62
CA GLN A 68 -18.52 -3.26 31.35
C GLN A 68 -19.74 -2.96 32.21
N ILE A 69 -20.78 -3.79 32.15
CA ILE A 69 -21.96 -3.75 32.96
C ILE A 69 -22.01 -5.07 33.76
N PRO A 70 -21.31 -5.15 34.93
CA PRO A 70 -21.16 -6.38 35.68
C PRO A 70 -22.48 -6.96 36.17
N GLU A 71 -23.43 -6.10 36.51
CA GLU A 71 -24.74 -6.51 37.00
C GLU A 71 -25.50 -7.37 35.99
N TRP A 72 -25.25 -7.12 34.73
CA TRP A 72 -25.87 -7.88 33.63
C TRP A 72 -24.90 -8.86 32.96
N GLY A 73 -23.65 -8.90 33.42
CA GLY A 73 -22.60 -9.68 32.78
C GLY A 73 -22.37 -9.30 31.30
N LEU A 74 -22.56 -8.02 30.95
CA LEU A 74 -22.41 -7.50 29.60
C LEU A 74 -21.10 -6.72 29.45
N ILE A 75 -20.49 -6.88 28.29
CA ILE A 75 -19.33 -6.10 27.84
C ILE A 75 -19.65 -5.58 26.45
N PHE A 76 -19.56 -4.26 26.26
CA PHE A 76 -19.66 -3.62 24.98
C PHE A 76 -18.28 -3.11 24.56
N SER A 77 -17.78 -3.59 23.44
CA SER A 77 -16.54 -3.13 22.84
C SER A 77 -16.84 -2.40 21.53
N THR A 78 -16.41 -1.15 21.46
CA THR A 78 -16.51 -0.33 20.25
C THR A 78 -15.11 -0.01 19.79
N SER A 79 -14.80 -0.25 18.53
CA SER A 79 -13.53 0.19 17.93
C SER A 79 -13.78 1.09 16.72
N VAL A 80 -13.06 2.20 16.68
CA VAL A 80 -13.01 3.10 15.53
C VAL A 80 -11.60 3.06 14.99
N GLN A 81 -11.47 2.65 13.74
CA GLN A 81 -10.19 2.63 13.04
C GLN A 81 -10.22 3.70 11.96
N CYS A 82 -9.22 4.56 11.96
CA CYS A 82 -9.10 5.63 10.99
C CYS A 82 -7.74 5.55 10.30
N MET A 83 -7.76 5.41 8.99
CA MET A 83 -6.63 5.63 8.10
C MET A 83 -6.71 7.08 7.62
N TRP A 84 -5.83 7.93 8.11
CA TRP A 84 -5.83 9.35 7.74
C TRP A 84 -5.35 9.57 6.32
N PHE A 85 -4.30 8.88 5.95
CA PHE A 85 -3.81 8.83 4.57
C PHE A 85 -2.87 7.65 4.37
N THR A 86 -2.79 7.22 3.14
CA THR A 86 -1.71 6.40 2.60
C THR A 86 -1.20 7.08 1.35
N SER A 87 0.09 7.28 1.24
CA SER A 87 0.68 7.86 0.03
C SER A 87 1.89 7.08 -0.44
N LYS A 88 2.04 7.02 -1.76
CA LYS A 88 3.18 6.41 -2.44
C LYS A 88 3.66 7.37 -3.52
N GLN A 89 4.95 7.49 -3.66
CA GLN A 89 5.58 8.27 -4.73
C GLN A 89 6.87 7.62 -5.16
N THR A 90 7.09 7.53 -6.47
CA THR A 90 8.36 7.13 -7.07
C THR A 90 9.14 8.38 -7.45
N LYS A 91 10.42 8.44 -7.11
CA LYS A 91 11.29 9.53 -7.53
C LYS A 91 11.40 9.52 -9.06
N TYR A 92 11.32 10.71 -9.66
CA TYR A 92 11.49 10.84 -11.10
C TYR A 92 12.85 10.32 -11.53
N LYS A 93 12.84 9.52 -12.60
CA LYS A 93 14.02 9.03 -13.29
C LYS A 93 13.76 9.00 -14.78
N GLU A 94 14.78 9.32 -15.54
CA GLU A 94 14.76 9.15 -16.99
C GLU A 94 14.88 7.67 -17.35
N GLY A 95 14.20 7.25 -18.41
CA GLY A 95 14.30 5.90 -18.96
C GLY A 95 15.55 5.68 -19.84
N VAL A 96 16.53 6.57 -19.74
CA VAL A 96 17.76 6.51 -20.50
C VAL A 96 18.74 5.57 -19.80
N PRO A 97 19.32 4.59 -20.49
CA PRO A 97 20.35 3.75 -19.91
C PRO A 97 21.64 4.55 -19.64
N MET A 98 22.36 4.20 -18.61
CA MET A 98 23.69 4.76 -18.34
C MET A 98 24.79 4.10 -19.19
N ALA A 99 24.56 2.85 -19.59
CA ALA A 99 25.43 2.04 -20.40
C ALA A 99 24.62 0.93 -21.09
N TYR A 100 25.23 0.24 -22.04
CA TYR A 100 24.67 -0.95 -22.66
C TYR A 100 25.73 -2.02 -22.88
N LEU A 101 25.32 -3.28 -22.75
CA LEU A 101 26.14 -4.43 -23.14
C LEU A 101 25.85 -4.75 -24.59
N SER A 102 26.89 -4.84 -25.40
CA SER A 102 26.80 -5.25 -26.81
C SER A 102 27.07 -6.75 -26.94
N ALA A 103 26.22 -7.47 -27.68
CA ALA A 103 26.44 -8.88 -28.00
C ALA A 103 27.55 -9.06 -29.04
N GLU A 104 27.93 -8.02 -29.78
CA GLU A 104 28.94 -8.08 -30.85
C GLU A 104 30.35 -8.30 -30.28
N ASP A 105 30.67 -7.61 -29.20
CA ASP A 105 32.00 -7.68 -28.57
C ASP A 105 31.96 -8.15 -27.09
N GLY A 106 30.77 -8.31 -26.53
CA GLY A 106 30.61 -8.71 -25.15
C GLY A 106 31.03 -7.64 -24.12
N GLN A 107 31.17 -6.37 -24.53
CA GLN A 107 31.64 -5.30 -23.69
C GLN A 107 30.53 -4.35 -23.27
N LEU A 108 30.75 -3.69 -22.14
CA LEU A 108 29.89 -2.64 -21.64
C LEU A 108 30.33 -1.28 -22.20
N HIS A 109 29.44 -0.62 -22.93
CA HIS A 109 29.68 0.68 -23.54
C HIS A 109 28.88 1.77 -22.81
N PRO A 110 29.42 2.96 -22.57
CA PRO A 110 28.67 4.08 -22.05
C PRO A 110 27.60 4.52 -23.06
N TYR A 111 26.40 4.81 -22.57
CA TYR A 111 25.34 5.35 -23.41
C TYR A 111 25.51 6.86 -23.54
N THR A 112 25.69 7.36 -24.74
CA THR A 112 26.00 8.76 -25.04
C THR A 112 24.95 9.39 -25.95
N ASP A 113 25.09 10.67 -26.27
CA ASP A 113 24.20 11.35 -27.21
C ASP A 113 24.28 10.72 -28.61
N VAL A 114 25.47 10.23 -29.03
CA VAL A 114 25.62 9.47 -30.26
C VAL A 114 24.79 8.18 -30.23
N SER A 115 24.73 7.51 -29.09
CA SER A 115 23.91 6.30 -28.92
C SER A 115 22.42 6.61 -29.06
N ARG A 116 21.96 7.81 -28.71
CA ARG A 116 20.57 8.26 -28.89
C ARG A 116 20.18 8.43 -30.37
N GLU A 117 21.10 8.72 -31.22
CA GLU A 117 20.87 8.91 -32.64
C GLU A 117 21.08 7.61 -33.45
N ASP A 118 21.61 6.56 -32.81
CA ASP A 118 21.79 5.25 -33.44
C ASP A 118 20.45 4.55 -33.67
N LEU A 119 20.28 3.93 -34.82
CA LEU A 119 19.06 3.29 -35.28
C LEU A 119 18.52 2.23 -34.31
N TYR A 120 19.39 1.50 -33.63
CA TYR A 120 19.05 0.41 -32.74
C TYR A 120 19.13 0.83 -31.26
N LEU A 121 20.17 1.57 -30.87
CA LEU A 121 20.42 1.94 -29.49
C LEU A 121 19.37 2.93 -28.94
N GLN A 122 18.73 3.78 -29.78
CA GLN A 122 17.64 4.66 -29.38
C GLN A 122 16.48 3.90 -28.74
N HIS A 123 16.23 2.65 -29.14
CA HIS A 123 15.19 1.79 -28.62
C HIS A 123 15.47 1.27 -27.20
N LEU A 124 16.69 1.47 -26.70
CA LEU A 124 17.00 1.22 -25.29
C LEU A 124 16.41 2.29 -24.36
N ILE A 125 15.95 3.44 -24.89
CA ILE A 125 15.26 4.45 -24.06
C ILE A 125 13.86 3.94 -23.71
N ILE A 126 13.61 3.69 -22.42
CA ILE A 126 12.33 3.21 -21.95
C ILE A 126 11.39 4.40 -21.69
N PRO A 127 10.28 4.51 -22.44
CA PRO A 127 9.33 5.57 -22.21
C PRO A 127 8.56 5.32 -20.91
N PHE A 128 8.51 6.32 -20.04
CA PHE A 128 7.64 6.30 -18.87
C PHE A 128 6.31 7.00 -19.18
N SER A 129 5.22 6.42 -18.67
CA SER A 129 3.92 7.08 -18.77
C SER A 129 3.88 8.34 -17.92
N SER A 130 3.19 9.36 -18.41
CA SER A 130 2.85 10.53 -17.58
C SER A 130 2.09 10.06 -16.34
N GLY A 131 2.43 10.56 -15.19
CA GLY A 131 1.81 10.16 -13.93
C GLY A 131 2.48 8.98 -13.20
N MET A 132 3.45 8.28 -13.81
CA MET A 132 4.20 7.22 -13.11
C MET A 132 4.92 7.74 -11.86
N PHE A 133 5.34 9.00 -11.89
CA PHE A 133 6.05 9.67 -10.81
C PHE A 133 5.16 10.56 -9.96
N ASP A 134 3.86 10.60 -10.26
CA ASP A 134 2.90 11.37 -9.49
C ASP A 134 2.71 10.75 -8.11
N LYS A 135 2.45 11.62 -7.14
CA LYS A 135 2.16 11.17 -5.79
C LYS A 135 0.76 10.54 -5.76
N TYR A 136 0.72 9.24 -5.55
CA TYR A 136 -0.49 8.50 -5.26
C TYR A 136 -0.90 8.73 -3.81
N THR A 137 -2.12 9.21 -3.57
CA THR A 137 -2.63 9.43 -2.21
C THR A 137 -4.03 8.85 -2.07
N VAL A 138 -4.18 7.94 -1.13
CA VAL A 138 -5.47 7.39 -0.71
C VAL A 138 -6.04 8.33 0.36
N PRO A 139 -7.27 8.85 0.18
CA PRO A 139 -7.88 9.75 1.15
C PRO A 139 -8.25 9.03 2.44
N MET A 140 -8.58 9.83 3.46
CA MET A 140 -9.02 9.36 4.75
C MET A 140 -10.17 8.36 4.62
N ALA A 141 -10.08 7.30 5.41
CA ALA A 141 -11.13 6.31 5.58
C ALA A 141 -11.26 5.93 7.06
N PHE A 142 -12.47 5.71 7.52
CA PHE A 142 -12.68 5.17 8.86
C PHE A 142 -13.83 4.18 8.88
N TYR A 143 -13.80 3.28 9.86
CA TYR A 143 -14.88 2.35 10.11
C TYR A 143 -15.04 2.06 11.60
N VAL A 144 -16.26 1.73 11.96
CA VAL A 144 -16.67 1.45 13.33
C VAL A 144 -17.11 0.00 13.45
N ASN A 145 -16.53 -0.70 14.43
CA ASN A 145 -16.92 -2.07 14.76
C ASN A 145 -17.52 -2.07 16.16
N LEU A 146 -18.53 -2.93 16.37
CA LEU A 146 -19.17 -3.16 17.65
C LEU A 146 -19.11 -4.64 18.00
N LYS A 147 -18.87 -4.95 19.28
CA LYS A 147 -19.00 -6.29 19.84
C LYS A 147 -19.73 -6.20 21.16
N ALA A 148 -20.79 -6.98 21.33
CA ALA A 148 -21.50 -7.13 22.57
C ALA A 148 -21.30 -8.56 23.08
N THR A 149 -20.74 -8.71 24.29
CA THR A 149 -20.47 -10.00 24.91
C THR A 149 -21.31 -10.17 26.16
N LYS A 150 -22.08 -11.24 26.23
CA LYS A 150 -22.83 -11.67 27.41
C LYS A 150 -22.10 -12.80 28.09
N LYS A 151 -21.70 -12.63 29.34
CA LYS A 151 -21.22 -13.72 30.21
C LYS A 151 -22.38 -14.52 30.74
N ILE A 152 -22.35 -15.84 30.62
CA ILE A 152 -23.37 -16.78 31.04
C ILE A 152 -22.73 -17.73 32.05
N GLY A 153 -22.97 -17.45 33.33
CA GLY A 153 -22.28 -18.18 34.41
C GLY A 153 -20.78 -17.92 34.44
N LYS A 154 -20.03 -18.94 34.87
CA LYS A 154 -18.56 -18.86 35.02
C LYS A 154 -17.78 -19.35 33.78
N TYR A 155 -18.42 -20.15 32.96
CA TYR A 155 -17.73 -20.97 31.96
C TYR A 155 -18.13 -20.66 30.52
N MET A 156 -19.10 -19.79 30.30
CA MET A 156 -19.59 -19.53 28.94
C MET A 156 -19.74 -18.03 28.67
N SER A 157 -19.47 -17.62 27.47
CA SER A 157 -19.82 -16.29 26.95
C SER A 157 -20.30 -16.35 25.51
N LEU A 158 -21.30 -15.54 25.21
CA LEU A 158 -21.86 -15.35 23.88
C LEU A 158 -21.56 -13.93 23.43
N SER A 159 -20.96 -13.78 22.27
CA SER A 159 -20.67 -12.49 21.66
C SER A 159 -21.38 -12.34 20.33
N PHE A 160 -21.95 -11.16 20.09
CA PHE A 160 -22.39 -10.71 18.79
C PHE A 160 -21.46 -9.59 18.33
N PHE A 161 -21.09 -9.60 17.07
CA PHE A 161 -20.27 -8.54 16.52
C PHE A 161 -20.80 -8.04 15.18
N ALA A 162 -20.64 -6.75 14.96
CA ALA A 162 -20.91 -6.04 13.73
C ALA A 162 -19.62 -5.32 13.33
N ASN A 163 -19.01 -5.76 12.25
CA ASN A 163 -17.83 -5.13 11.71
C ASN A 163 -18.22 -4.20 10.55
N ARG A 164 -17.59 -3.03 10.53
CA ARG A 164 -17.90 -1.96 9.57
C ARG A 164 -19.36 -1.53 9.59
N LEU A 165 -19.94 -1.45 10.80
CA LEU A 165 -21.31 -0.96 11.02
C LEU A 165 -21.49 0.45 10.46
N LEU A 166 -20.49 1.30 10.64
CA LEU A 166 -20.34 2.57 9.95
C LEU A 166 -19.02 2.51 9.19
N ASP A 167 -19.08 2.87 7.91
CA ASP A 167 -17.92 2.89 7.02
C ASP A 167 -17.92 4.18 6.21
N TYR A 168 -16.81 4.89 6.26
CA TYR A 168 -16.53 6.01 5.38
C TYR A 168 -15.28 5.68 4.58
N THR A 169 -15.47 5.23 3.38
CA THR A 169 -14.40 4.81 2.47
C THR A 169 -14.64 5.46 1.11
N PRO A 170 -14.34 6.75 0.96
CA PRO A 170 -14.67 7.49 -0.26
C PRO A 170 -13.91 6.95 -1.47
N ASP A 171 -14.57 6.99 -2.62
CA ASP A 171 -13.91 6.80 -3.90
C ASP A 171 -12.88 7.91 -4.13
N PHE A 172 -11.86 7.63 -4.90
CA PHE A 172 -10.85 8.63 -5.25
C PHE A 172 -10.30 8.40 -6.64
N THR A 173 -9.73 9.45 -7.23
CA THR A 173 -9.14 9.39 -8.57
C THR A 173 -7.63 9.31 -8.49
N SER A 174 -7.04 8.40 -9.25
CA SER A 174 -5.59 8.30 -9.41
C SER A 174 -5.27 7.96 -10.86
N ASN A 175 -4.31 8.66 -11.44
CA ASN A 175 -3.89 8.50 -12.84
C ASN A 175 -5.08 8.54 -13.83
N GLY A 176 -6.04 9.45 -13.59
CA GLY A 176 -7.24 9.59 -14.42
C GLY A 176 -8.29 8.48 -14.25
N GLN A 177 -8.06 7.51 -13.39
CA GLN A 177 -9.00 6.42 -13.10
C GLN A 177 -9.66 6.61 -11.73
N THR A 178 -10.98 6.43 -11.68
CA THR A 178 -11.72 6.43 -10.41
C THR A 178 -11.63 5.05 -9.77
N ILE A 179 -11.05 5.01 -8.58
CA ILE A 179 -10.93 3.80 -7.77
C ILE A 179 -12.09 3.77 -6.80
N ARG A 180 -12.97 2.78 -6.97
CA ARG A 180 -14.10 2.53 -6.10
C ARG A 180 -13.71 1.53 -5.03
N ARG A 181 -14.09 1.83 -3.77
CA ARG A 181 -13.83 0.98 -2.63
C ARG A 181 -15.15 0.45 -2.07
N ASN A 182 -15.57 -0.70 -2.56
CA ASN A 182 -16.78 -1.35 -2.07
C ASN A 182 -16.47 -2.07 -0.77
N VAL A 183 -17.18 -1.70 0.27
CA VAL A 183 -17.04 -2.30 1.58
C VAL A 183 -18.41 -2.70 2.09
N ASN A 184 -18.52 -3.94 2.56
CA ASN A 184 -19.76 -4.46 3.11
C ASN A 184 -19.63 -4.66 4.62
N PRO A 185 -20.60 -4.23 5.43
CA PRO A 185 -20.68 -4.61 6.83
C PRO A 185 -20.91 -6.12 6.93
N TYR A 186 -20.32 -6.75 7.93
CA TYR A 186 -20.62 -8.14 8.23
C TYR A 186 -20.90 -8.36 9.73
N PHE A 187 -21.74 -9.33 10.01
CA PHE A 187 -22.22 -9.67 11.34
C PHE A 187 -21.85 -11.11 11.67
N GLY A 188 -21.60 -11.37 12.93
CA GLY A 188 -21.29 -12.71 13.36
C GLY A 188 -21.58 -12.93 14.83
N MET A 189 -21.46 -14.19 15.23
CA MET A 189 -21.67 -14.65 16.59
C MET A 189 -20.54 -15.59 16.99
N GLU A 190 -20.11 -15.50 18.21
CA GLU A 190 -19.05 -16.31 18.81
C GLU A 190 -19.52 -16.86 20.15
N LEU A 191 -19.37 -18.16 20.34
CA LEU A 191 -19.64 -18.83 21.61
C LEU A 191 -18.32 -19.37 22.17
N ASN A 192 -17.95 -18.90 23.37
CA ASN A 192 -16.73 -19.31 24.05
C ASN A 192 -17.04 -20.10 25.31
N PHE A 193 -16.31 -21.19 25.50
CA PHE A 193 -16.31 -22.00 26.72
C PHE A 193 -14.93 -21.91 27.38
N THR A 194 -14.94 -21.67 28.70
CA THR A 194 -13.73 -21.68 29.53
C THR A 194 -13.79 -22.94 30.39
N LEU A 195 -12.87 -23.87 30.19
CA LEU A 195 -12.73 -25.11 30.96
C LEU A 195 -11.94 -24.89 32.23
#